data_5c742c90fd1cd38ee6533fc33f9d4566
#
_entry.id   5c742c90fd1cd38ee6533fc33f9d4566
#
_cell.length_a   1.000
_cell.length_b   1.000
_cell.length_c   1.000
_cell.angle_alpha   90.00
_cell.angle_beta   90.00
_cell.angle_gamma   90.00
#
_symmetry.space_group_name_H-M   'P 1'
#
loop_
_entity.id
_entity.type
_entity.pdbx_description
1 polymer ?
#
loop_
_entity_poly.entity_id
_entity_poly.type
_entity_poly.pdbx_seq_one_letter_code
_entity_poly.pdbx_strand_id
1 'polypeptide(L)'
;MPKIMLRSWSNTLVSVRQVTQRNAGHRTPGVDGQVALTSTARAEMAVQVHRTISTWDPIPVRRVYVPKANGKRRPLGIPAQMDRCHQARVRHALEPEWEARFEPKSYGFRPGRGCADAIASLFTTLKGRSKRVWIVDADLSAAFDRVDHGRLLAALGSFPARDMIACWLKAGVIENGSFTPTEEGTPQGGVISPLMMNVALHGLEEAAGVRYQTSGSGAGDTRPDSPVVIRYADDLVACAHSREQAEQTKARPAEWLAPRGLVFNDDKTKIVHLTEGFDFLGVNVRRSRNGKLLITPSPAAVKRLRKRLADEMRALRGSNAAAVIAALTPIIRGWAAYYRGVVSSKTFGELDDYAWKLTWRWAKRSHSGKPKGWVTDRYFGRFNKFRNDHWVFGNRAGRDERGNVPYLIKFAWTPIVRHQMVTGTASPDDPDLADYWAARRRRVKPPLDSYNLRLLTKQAGRCPLCRDPLLTADQPPQSPQEWERWWLSVVRRAIAVDYLVHQDGRGKPDGNQTRLIHASCRRELQARTRRMPARPPATSPRLA
;
A
#
# COMPACT_ATOMS: atom_id res chain seq x y z
N MET A 1 -4.79 29.37 6.47
CA MET A 1 -4.41 28.34 5.49
C MET A 1 -5.60 27.45 5.05
N PRO A 2 -6.36 26.75 5.92
CA PRO A 2 -7.43 25.84 5.48
C PRO A 2 -8.52 26.50 4.61
N LYS A 3 -8.98 27.72 4.94
CA LYS A 3 -9.97 28.46 4.12
C LYS A 3 -9.51 28.69 2.69
N ILE A 4 -8.23 29.03 2.49
CA ILE A 4 -7.64 29.25 1.15
C ILE A 4 -7.61 27.92 0.39
N MET A 5 -7.15 26.83 1.02
CA MET A 5 -7.09 25.51 0.39
C MET A 5 -8.49 25.00 -0.01
N LEU A 6 -9.50 25.20 0.85
CA LEU A 6 -10.88 24.82 0.54
C LEU A 6 -11.45 25.55 -0.68
N ARG A 7 -11.04 26.78 -0.96
CA ARG A 7 -11.49 27.59 -2.11
C ARG A 7 -10.59 27.47 -3.34
N SER A 8 -9.48 26.75 -3.24
CA SER A 8 -8.49 26.63 -4.30
C SER A 8 -8.97 25.75 -5.47
N TRP A 9 -8.86 26.26 -6.70
CA TRP A 9 -9.03 25.47 -7.92
C TRP A 9 -8.03 24.33 -8.01
N SER A 10 -6.78 24.57 -7.64
CA SER A 10 -5.74 23.53 -7.64
C SER A 10 -6.12 22.35 -6.74
N ASN A 11 -6.63 22.63 -5.53
CA ASN A 11 -7.13 21.59 -4.63
C ASN A 11 -8.34 20.85 -5.25
N THR A 12 -9.26 21.55 -5.90
CA THR A 12 -10.39 20.93 -6.61
C THR A 12 -9.91 19.96 -7.69
N LEU A 13 -9.03 20.41 -8.57
CA LEU A 13 -8.50 19.60 -9.68
C LEU A 13 -7.73 18.37 -9.19
N VAL A 14 -6.88 18.53 -8.16
CA VAL A 14 -6.14 17.42 -7.54
C VAL A 14 -7.11 16.41 -6.92
N SER A 15 -8.14 16.87 -6.21
CA SER A 15 -9.14 16.03 -5.57
C SER A 15 -9.96 15.23 -6.58
N VAL A 16 -10.45 15.87 -7.63
CA VAL A 16 -11.18 15.19 -8.72
C VAL A 16 -10.27 14.17 -9.42
N ARG A 17 -9.03 14.54 -9.75
CA ARG A 17 -8.05 13.62 -10.33
C ARG A 17 -7.78 12.42 -9.42
N GLN A 18 -7.63 12.63 -8.13
CA GLN A 18 -7.41 11.56 -7.15
C GLN A 18 -8.58 10.58 -7.13
N VAL A 19 -9.80 11.07 -7.02
CA VAL A 19 -11.02 10.24 -6.89
C VAL A 19 -11.35 9.52 -8.21
N THR A 20 -11.25 10.20 -9.35
CA THR A 20 -11.72 9.70 -10.64
C THR A 20 -10.69 8.95 -11.46
N GLN A 21 -9.40 9.05 -11.11
CA GLN A 21 -8.31 8.41 -11.88
C GLN A 21 -7.39 7.52 -11.04
N ARG A 22 -7.04 7.93 -9.80
CA ARG A 22 -6.01 7.26 -9.00
C ARG A 22 -6.58 6.26 -8.00
N ASN A 23 -7.70 6.58 -7.36
CA ASN A 23 -8.32 5.70 -6.37
C ASN A 23 -8.76 4.37 -7.00
N ALA A 24 -8.57 3.27 -6.29
CA ALA A 24 -9.00 1.94 -6.74
C ALA A 24 -10.51 1.90 -7.05
N GLY A 25 -11.32 2.65 -6.30
CA GLY A 25 -12.76 2.76 -6.46
C GLY A 25 -13.24 3.79 -7.51
N HIS A 26 -12.37 4.30 -8.39
CA HIS A 26 -12.72 5.34 -9.37
C HIS A 26 -13.86 4.94 -10.34
N ARG A 27 -14.10 3.65 -10.52
CA ARG A 27 -15.20 3.10 -11.36
C ARG A 27 -16.42 2.66 -10.55
N THR A 28 -16.38 2.81 -9.23
CA THR A 28 -17.46 2.34 -8.36
C THR A 28 -18.39 3.51 -8.06
N PRO A 29 -19.66 3.48 -8.49
CA PRO A 29 -20.62 4.54 -8.19
C PRO A 29 -21.13 4.48 -6.76
N GLY A 30 -21.64 5.61 -6.25
CA GLY A 30 -22.45 5.68 -5.05
C GLY A 30 -23.89 5.18 -5.27
N VAL A 31 -24.83 5.72 -4.51
CA VAL A 31 -26.28 5.47 -4.68
C VAL A 31 -26.84 6.12 -5.94
N ASP A 32 -26.20 7.21 -6.38
CA ASP A 32 -26.54 7.99 -7.58
C ASP A 32 -26.20 7.29 -8.91
N GLY A 33 -25.47 6.18 -8.86
CA GLY A 33 -25.03 5.47 -10.07
C GLY A 33 -23.98 6.21 -10.92
N GLN A 34 -23.55 7.43 -10.53
CA GLN A 34 -22.73 8.30 -11.36
C GLN A 34 -21.23 8.06 -11.20
N VAL A 35 -20.50 8.10 -12.33
CA VAL A 35 -19.01 8.04 -12.38
C VAL A 35 -18.46 8.87 -13.54
N ALA A 36 -17.44 9.68 -13.30
CA ALA A 36 -16.75 10.48 -14.31
C ALA A 36 -15.55 9.72 -14.89
N LEU A 37 -15.77 9.01 -16.01
CA LEU A 37 -14.73 8.17 -16.63
C LEU A 37 -14.01 8.87 -17.81
N THR A 38 -14.65 9.85 -18.48
CA THR A 38 -14.07 10.60 -19.59
C THR A 38 -13.39 11.89 -19.12
N SER A 39 -12.55 12.49 -19.95
CA SER A 39 -11.93 13.80 -19.67
C SER A 39 -12.97 14.90 -19.50
N THR A 40 -14.00 14.92 -20.37
CA THR A 40 -15.11 15.87 -20.33
C THR A 40 -15.89 15.76 -19.04
N ALA A 41 -16.37 14.54 -18.69
CA ALA A 41 -17.10 14.31 -17.43
C ALA A 41 -16.30 14.70 -16.18
N ARG A 42 -14.97 14.52 -16.20
CA ARG A 42 -14.10 14.98 -15.10
C ARG A 42 -13.97 16.50 -15.04
N ALA A 43 -13.92 17.17 -16.18
CA ALA A 43 -13.88 18.63 -16.23
C ALA A 43 -15.20 19.22 -15.70
N GLU A 44 -16.34 18.68 -16.13
CA GLU A 44 -17.67 19.05 -15.63
C GLU A 44 -17.79 18.83 -14.11
N MET A 45 -17.38 17.65 -13.63
CA MET A 45 -17.34 17.34 -12.19
C MET A 45 -16.45 18.33 -11.44
N ALA A 46 -15.30 18.73 -11.98
CA ALA A 46 -14.42 19.69 -11.31
C ALA A 46 -15.09 21.07 -11.18
N VAL A 47 -15.81 21.52 -12.22
CA VAL A 47 -16.59 22.76 -12.17
C VAL A 47 -17.69 22.65 -11.12
N GLN A 48 -18.45 21.55 -11.10
CA GLN A 48 -19.52 21.33 -10.12
C GLN A 48 -18.97 21.31 -8.69
N VAL A 49 -17.93 20.52 -8.41
CA VAL A 49 -17.27 20.46 -7.09
C VAL A 49 -16.77 21.82 -6.66
N HIS A 50 -16.26 22.65 -7.57
CA HIS A 50 -15.78 23.98 -7.22
C HIS A 50 -16.93 24.95 -6.88
N ARG A 51 -18.02 24.91 -7.65
CA ARG A 51 -19.18 25.79 -7.46
C ARG A 51 -19.99 25.47 -6.22
N THR A 52 -20.06 24.19 -5.84
CA THR A 52 -20.94 23.70 -4.75
C THR A 52 -20.25 23.53 -3.40
N ILE A 53 -19.07 24.13 -3.22
CA ILE A 53 -18.25 23.94 -2.01
C ILE A 53 -18.97 24.30 -0.70
N SER A 54 -19.81 25.33 -0.72
CA SER A 54 -20.55 25.82 0.44
C SER A 54 -22.03 25.40 0.46
N THR A 55 -22.53 24.86 -0.64
CA THR A 55 -23.94 24.53 -0.84
C THR A 55 -24.18 23.04 -1.08
N TRP A 56 -23.10 22.23 -1.03
CA TRP A 56 -23.21 20.80 -1.25
C TRP A 56 -23.89 20.11 -0.05
N ASP A 57 -24.96 19.38 -0.33
CA ASP A 57 -25.64 18.51 0.62
C ASP A 57 -25.31 17.05 0.32
N PRO A 58 -24.66 16.33 1.28
CA PRO A 58 -24.26 14.95 1.08
C PRO A 58 -25.46 14.01 0.93
N ILE A 59 -25.32 13.04 0.02
CA ILE A 59 -26.32 11.97 -0.13
C ILE A 59 -25.89 10.72 0.64
N PRO A 60 -26.84 9.83 1.00
CA PRO A 60 -26.55 8.61 1.74
C PRO A 60 -25.50 7.73 1.08
N VAL A 61 -24.71 7.00 1.87
CA VAL A 61 -23.72 6.07 1.32
C VAL A 61 -24.36 4.74 0.92
N ARG A 62 -23.87 4.13 -0.15
CA ARG A 62 -24.30 2.79 -0.59
C ARG A 62 -23.58 1.72 0.24
N ARG A 63 -24.33 0.88 0.97
CA ARG A 63 -23.79 -0.27 1.69
C ARG A 63 -23.40 -1.40 0.74
N VAL A 64 -22.19 -1.91 0.90
CA VAL A 64 -21.69 -3.12 0.25
C VAL A 64 -20.90 -3.96 1.25
N TYR A 65 -20.84 -5.28 1.02
CA TYR A 65 -20.13 -6.18 1.92
C TYR A 65 -18.91 -6.81 1.23
N VAL A 66 -17.76 -6.71 1.87
CA VAL A 66 -16.52 -7.34 1.40
C VAL A 66 -16.18 -8.53 2.32
N PRO A 67 -15.89 -9.72 1.77
CA PRO A 67 -15.56 -10.88 2.58
C PRO A 67 -14.23 -10.68 3.32
N LYS A 68 -14.21 -11.03 4.62
CA LYS A 68 -12.99 -11.10 5.45
C LYS A 68 -12.37 -12.50 5.33
N ALA A 69 -11.07 -12.61 5.67
CA ALA A 69 -10.34 -13.87 5.65
C ALA A 69 -10.91 -14.95 6.60
N ASN A 70 -11.69 -14.56 7.60
CA ASN A 70 -12.35 -15.45 8.58
C ASN A 70 -13.79 -15.83 8.20
N GLY A 71 -14.22 -15.55 6.95
CA GLY A 71 -15.57 -15.84 6.47
C GLY A 71 -16.63 -14.79 6.85
N LYS A 72 -16.36 -13.90 7.80
CA LYS A 72 -17.25 -12.77 8.11
C LYS A 72 -17.22 -11.74 6.98
N ARG A 73 -18.25 -10.90 6.87
CA ARG A 73 -18.32 -9.79 5.91
C ARG A 73 -17.97 -8.47 6.60
N ARG A 74 -17.26 -7.59 5.90
CA ARG A 74 -16.99 -6.21 6.33
C ARG A 74 -17.98 -5.29 5.61
N PRO A 75 -18.82 -4.54 6.33
CA PRO A 75 -19.64 -3.52 5.73
C PRO A 75 -18.77 -2.35 5.25
N LEU A 76 -19.02 -1.88 4.03
CA LEU A 76 -18.43 -0.66 3.48
C LEU A 76 -19.54 0.28 3.09
N GLY A 77 -19.39 1.58 3.40
CA GLY A 77 -20.25 2.64 2.90
C GLY A 77 -19.56 3.34 1.74
N ILE A 78 -20.10 3.26 0.53
CA ILE A 78 -19.54 3.91 -0.66
C ILE A 78 -20.26 5.22 -0.90
N PRO A 79 -19.63 6.40 -0.66
CA PRO A 79 -20.22 7.69 -0.97
C PRO A 79 -20.32 7.91 -2.48
N ALA A 80 -21.19 8.81 -2.92
CA ALA A 80 -21.23 9.30 -4.29
C ALA A 80 -19.86 9.82 -4.74
N GLN A 81 -19.60 9.80 -6.05
CA GLN A 81 -18.28 10.26 -6.54
C GLN A 81 -18.05 11.74 -6.27
N MET A 82 -19.12 12.54 -6.32
CA MET A 82 -19.11 13.94 -5.95
C MET A 82 -18.72 14.14 -4.47
N ASP A 83 -19.37 13.41 -3.54
CA ASP A 83 -19.01 13.42 -2.12
C ASP A 83 -17.56 13.07 -1.89
N ARG A 84 -17.06 12.03 -2.57
CA ARG A 84 -15.65 11.65 -2.47
C ARG A 84 -14.70 12.76 -2.91
N CYS A 85 -15.08 13.56 -3.92
CA CYS A 85 -14.30 14.71 -4.37
C CYS A 85 -14.31 15.85 -3.33
N HIS A 86 -15.46 16.14 -2.72
CA HIS A 86 -15.55 17.10 -1.62
C HIS A 86 -14.79 16.62 -0.39
N GLN A 87 -14.92 15.36 -0.02
CA GLN A 87 -14.15 14.75 1.08
C GLN A 87 -12.63 14.82 0.83
N ALA A 88 -12.17 14.61 -0.40
CA ALA A 88 -10.76 14.75 -0.76
C ALA A 88 -10.26 16.19 -0.58
N ARG A 89 -11.06 17.19 -1.00
CA ARG A 89 -10.72 18.62 -0.83
C ARG A 89 -10.62 19.01 0.65
N VAL A 90 -11.60 18.57 1.46
CA VAL A 90 -11.62 18.83 2.90
C VAL A 90 -10.45 18.13 3.58
N ARG A 91 -10.16 16.88 3.19
CA ARG A 91 -9.00 16.15 3.70
C ARG A 91 -7.69 16.88 3.41
N HIS A 92 -7.46 17.35 2.19
CA HIS A 92 -6.24 18.07 1.84
C HIS A 92 -6.06 19.37 2.64
N ALA A 93 -7.16 20.03 3.03
CA ALA A 93 -7.12 21.24 3.83
C ALA A 93 -6.91 20.96 5.34
N LEU A 94 -7.36 19.81 5.83
CA LEU A 94 -7.32 19.43 7.25
C LEU A 94 -6.05 18.63 7.60
N GLU A 95 -5.63 17.74 6.72
CA GLU A 95 -4.55 16.77 6.96
C GLU A 95 -3.22 17.41 7.40
N PRO A 96 -2.73 18.52 6.77
CA PRO A 96 -1.47 19.14 7.19
C PRO A 96 -1.47 19.67 8.64
N GLU A 97 -2.60 20.22 9.10
CA GLU A 97 -2.75 20.71 10.47
C GLU A 97 -2.69 19.55 11.48
N TRP A 98 -3.37 18.44 11.18
CA TRP A 98 -3.39 17.27 12.05
C TRP A 98 -2.10 16.47 11.99
N GLU A 99 -1.41 16.41 10.84
CA GLU A 99 -0.10 15.78 10.74
C GLU A 99 0.95 16.43 11.66
N ALA A 100 0.85 17.73 11.90
CA ALA A 100 1.70 18.43 12.86
C ALA A 100 1.40 18.08 14.32
N ARG A 101 0.20 17.56 14.61
CA ARG A 101 -0.26 17.23 15.98
C ARG A 101 -0.16 15.74 16.30
N PHE A 102 -0.34 14.86 15.31
CA PHE A 102 -0.41 13.42 15.53
C PHE A 102 0.84 12.87 16.22
N GLU A 103 0.61 11.92 17.12
CA GLU A 103 1.64 11.22 17.84
C GLU A 103 2.66 10.59 16.90
N PRO A 104 3.97 10.60 17.25
CA PRO A 104 5.05 10.16 16.37
C PRO A 104 5.00 8.66 16.05
N LYS A 105 4.38 7.83 16.90
CA LYS A 105 4.27 6.37 16.72
C LYS A 105 2.90 5.89 16.22
N SER A 106 2.09 6.81 15.71
CA SER A 106 0.88 6.51 14.94
C SER A 106 1.21 6.49 13.44
N TYR A 107 0.93 5.39 12.73
CA TYR A 107 1.42 5.15 11.36
C TYR A 107 0.33 4.91 10.33
N GLY A 108 -0.82 4.37 10.72
CA GLY A 108 -1.91 4.04 9.80
C GLY A 108 -2.56 5.28 9.19
N PHE A 109 -2.86 5.23 7.89
CA PHE A 109 -3.58 6.26 7.13
C PHE A 109 -2.90 7.64 7.06
N ARG A 110 -1.64 7.74 7.45
CA ARG A 110 -0.89 9.00 7.46
C ARG A 110 0.01 9.12 6.22
N PRO A 111 0.17 10.32 5.65
CA PRO A 111 1.06 10.53 4.52
C PRO A 111 2.51 10.22 4.87
N GLY A 112 3.20 9.55 3.95
CA GLY A 112 4.62 9.19 4.09
C GLY A 112 4.92 8.09 5.11
N ARG A 113 3.94 7.58 5.86
CA ARG A 113 4.06 6.53 6.89
C ARG A 113 3.33 5.26 6.48
N GLY A 114 3.72 4.12 7.06
CA GLY A 114 3.09 2.85 6.70
C GLY A 114 3.40 1.69 7.65
N CYS A 115 2.91 0.50 7.29
CA CYS A 115 3.16 -0.75 8.02
C CYS A 115 4.65 -1.00 8.29
N ALA A 116 5.51 -0.69 7.32
CA ALA A 116 6.94 -0.90 7.46
C ALA A 116 7.55 0.01 8.55
N ASP A 117 7.01 1.24 8.73
CA ASP A 117 7.44 2.14 9.80
C ASP A 117 6.98 1.62 11.17
N ALA A 118 5.74 1.14 11.28
CA ALA A 118 5.23 0.53 12.53
C ALA A 118 6.05 -0.70 12.93
N ILE A 119 6.38 -1.58 11.98
CA ILE A 119 7.22 -2.76 12.23
C ILE A 119 8.66 -2.36 12.61
N ALA A 120 9.22 -1.33 11.97
CA ALA A 120 10.54 -0.80 12.32
C ALA A 120 10.54 -0.15 13.72
N SER A 121 9.45 0.54 14.10
CA SER A 121 9.25 1.08 15.45
C SER A 121 9.22 -0.03 16.51
N LEU A 122 8.52 -1.14 16.26
CA LEU A 122 8.59 -2.32 17.13
C LEU A 122 10.01 -2.85 17.27
N PHE A 123 10.74 -2.95 16.16
CA PHE A 123 12.13 -3.42 16.20
C PHE A 123 13.00 -2.48 17.05
N THR A 124 12.92 -1.16 16.86
CA THR A 124 13.73 -0.20 17.62
C THR A 124 13.36 -0.18 19.11
N THR A 125 12.09 -0.34 19.45
CA THR A 125 11.58 -0.35 20.83
C THR A 125 11.98 -1.62 21.59
N LEU A 126 11.97 -2.79 20.91
CA LEU A 126 12.14 -4.08 21.58
C LEU A 126 13.52 -4.73 21.37
N LYS A 127 14.39 -4.15 20.53
CA LYS A 127 15.73 -4.70 20.25
C LYS A 127 16.66 -4.67 21.46
N GLY A 128 17.69 -5.53 21.41
CA GLY A 128 18.79 -5.55 22.39
C GLY A 128 18.30 -5.90 23.79
N ARG A 129 18.80 -5.16 24.77
CA ARG A 129 18.48 -5.34 26.21
C ARG A 129 17.25 -4.53 26.66
N SER A 130 16.31 -4.22 25.74
CA SER A 130 15.08 -3.51 26.12
C SER A 130 14.38 -4.25 27.27
N LYS A 131 14.04 -3.49 28.32
CA LYS A 131 13.30 -3.98 29.49
C LYS A 131 11.79 -4.05 29.24
N ARG A 132 11.29 -3.52 28.11
CA ARG A 132 9.88 -3.60 27.71
C ARG A 132 9.61 -4.98 27.15
N VAL A 133 9.13 -5.87 27.99
CA VAL A 133 8.94 -7.31 27.66
C VAL A 133 7.48 -7.75 27.76
N TRP A 134 6.62 -6.92 28.31
CA TRP A 134 5.17 -7.17 28.36
C TRP A 134 4.47 -6.38 27.26
N ILE A 135 3.64 -7.05 26.52
CA ILE A 135 3.01 -6.53 25.32
C ILE A 135 1.49 -6.56 25.49
N VAL A 136 0.86 -5.42 25.31
CA VAL A 136 -0.59 -5.35 25.10
C VAL A 136 -0.80 -5.35 23.60
N ASP A 137 -1.34 -6.44 23.08
CA ASP A 137 -1.78 -6.58 21.67
C ASP A 137 -3.28 -6.32 21.65
N ALA A 138 -3.73 -5.23 21.06
CA ALA A 138 -5.11 -4.78 21.15
C ALA A 138 -5.67 -4.34 19.78
N ASP A 139 -6.94 -4.65 19.57
CA ASP A 139 -7.73 -4.29 18.39
C ASP A 139 -9.01 -3.57 18.85
N LEU A 140 -9.43 -2.54 18.12
CA LEU A 140 -10.68 -1.85 18.42
C LEU A 140 -11.87 -2.56 17.76
N SER A 141 -12.96 -2.70 18.50
CA SER A 141 -14.18 -3.32 18.00
C SER A 141 -14.96 -2.36 17.12
N ALA A 142 -15.08 -2.65 15.83
CA ALA A 142 -15.90 -1.88 14.88
C ALA A 142 -15.66 -0.36 14.94
N ALA A 143 -14.40 0.07 15.09
CA ALA A 143 -14.04 1.46 15.38
C ALA A 143 -14.70 2.47 14.41
N PHE A 144 -14.70 2.17 13.11
CA PHE A 144 -15.32 3.03 12.10
C PHE A 144 -16.84 3.14 12.23
N ASP A 145 -17.50 2.16 12.82
CA ASP A 145 -18.95 2.11 12.92
C ASP A 145 -19.49 2.70 14.25
N ARG A 146 -18.57 3.07 15.18
CA ARG A 146 -18.92 3.44 16.56
C ARG A 146 -18.40 4.79 17.04
N VAL A 147 -17.56 5.48 16.25
CA VAL A 147 -17.01 6.80 16.66
C VAL A 147 -18.14 7.76 17.00
N ASP A 148 -18.09 8.34 18.21
CA ASP A 148 -19.03 9.37 18.65
C ASP A 148 -18.85 10.66 17.81
N HIS A 149 -19.93 11.11 17.18
CA HIS A 149 -19.93 12.29 16.31
C HIS A 149 -19.64 13.57 17.08
N GLY A 150 -20.21 13.73 18.28
CA GLY A 150 -20.03 14.91 19.10
C GLY A 150 -18.58 15.13 19.52
N ARG A 151 -17.93 14.06 20.01
CA ARG A 151 -16.50 14.08 20.38
C ARG A 151 -15.59 14.31 19.18
N LEU A 152 -15.89 13.66 18.05
CA LEU A 152 -15.12 13.87 16.81
C LEU A 152 -15.21 15.32 16.32
N LEU A 153 -16.43 15.87 16.27
CA LEU A 153 -16.65 17.25 15.85
C LEU A 153 -16.07 18.27 16.84
N ALA A 154 -16.09 17.97 18.15
CA ALA A 154 -15.43 18.80 19.16
C ALA A 154 -13.90 18.84 18.94
N ALA A 155 -13.28 17.70 18.60
CA ALA A 155 -11.85 17.64 18.31
C ALA A 155 -11.45 18.49 17.08
N LEU A 156 -12.33 18.64 16.07
CA LEU A 156 -12.10 19.50 14.91
C LEU A 156 -12.13 20.99 15.23
N GLY A 157 -12.70 21.40 16.37
CA GLY A 157 -12.76 22.79 16.81
C GLY A 157 -13.43 23.70 15.79
N SER A 158 -12.77 24.81 15.45
CA SER A 158 -13.25 25.85 14.53
C SER A 158 -12.83 25.61 13.06
N PHE A 159 -12.58 24.34 12.67
CA PHE A 159 -12.21 24.04 11.28
C PHE A 159 -13.31 24.48 10.29
N PRO A 160 -12.99 25.21 9.21
CA PRO A 160 -14.00 25.88 8.37
C PRO A 160 -15.00 24.95 7.66
N ALA A 161 -14.67 23.66 7.46
CA ALA A 161 -15.56 22.67 6.86
C ALA A 161 -16.12 21.66 7.90
N ARG A 162 -16.13 22.02 9.17
CA ARG A 162 -16.64 21.18 10.27
C ARG A 162 -18.10 20.77 10.05
N ASP A 163 -18.94 21.72 9.60
CA ASP A 163 -20.36 21.46 9.37
C ASP A 163 -20.57 20.51 8.19
N MET A 164 -19.79 20.63 7.12
CA MET A 164 -19.81 19.69 6.01
C MET A 164 -19.41 18.27 6.47
N ILE A 165 -18.41 18.14 7.36
CA ILE A 165 -18.06 16.86 7.97
C ILE A 165 -19.22 16.32 8.78
N ALA A 166 -19.92 17.16 9.56
CA ALA A 166 -21.11 16.77 10.31
C ALA A 166 -22.23 16.25 9.40
N CYS A 167 -22.44 16.89 8.25
CA CYS A 167 -23.42 16.42 7.26
C CYS A 167 -23.03 15.05 6.70
N TRP A 168 -21.76 14.78 6.38
CA TRP A 168 -21.33 13.44 5.93
C TRP A 168 -21.49 12.36 6.99
N LEU A 169 -21.25 12.67 8.24
CA LEU A 169 -21.44 11.72 9.35
C LEU A 169 -22.93 11.33 9.50
N LYS A 170 -23.83 12.25 9.22
CA LYS A 170 -25.29 12.09 9.36
C LYS A 170 -26.00 11.70 8.05
N ALA A 171 -25.29 11.60 6.94
CA ALA A 171 -25.88 11.36 5.62
C ALA A 171 -26.68 10.05 5.50
N GLY A 172 -26.49 9.11 6.41
CA GLY A 172 -27.17 7.82 6.41
C GLY A 172 -26.62 6.82 5.41
N VAL A 173 -27.24 5.65 5.41
CA VAL A 173 -26.83 4.49 4.62
C VAL A 173 -28.02 3.96 3.85
N ILE A 174 -27.83 3.63 2.56
CA ILE A 174 -28.79 2.86 1.77
C ILE A 174 -28.28 1.44 1.62
N GLU A 175 -29.09 0.48 2.07
CA GLU A 175 -28.83 -0.96 1.94
C GLU A 175 -30.06 -1.63 1.32
N ASN A 176 -29.89 -2.29 0.17
CA ASN A 176 -30.98 -2.97 -0.55
C ASN A 176 -32.22 -2.09 -0.80
N GLY A 177 -32.01 -0.79 -1.03
CA GLY A 177 -33.09 0.18 -1.25
C GLY A 177 -33.68 0.81 0.04
N SER A 178 -33.33 0.31 1.22
CA SER A 178 -33.80 0.85 2.50
C SER A 178 -32.80 1.85 3.07
N PHE A 179 -33.31 3.01 3.52
CA PHE A 179 -32.52 4.05 4.18
C PHE A 179 -32.42 3.78 5.68
N THR A 180 -31.24 3.96 6.24
CA THR A 180 -30.96 3.92 7.69
C THR A 180 -30.18 5.18 8.07
N PRO A 181 -30.63 5.97 9.04
CA PRO A 181 -29.89 7.12 9.55
C PRO A 181 -28.62 6.65 10.27
N THR A 182 -27.61 7.52 10.35
CA THR A 182 -26.36 7.29 11.09
C THR A 182 -26.22 8.28 12.22
N GLU A 183 -26.19 7.79 13.46
CA GLU A 183 -26.02 8.60 14.68
C GLU A 183 -24.61 8.49 15.26
N GLU A 184 -23.89 7.44 14.90
CA GLU A 184 -22.49 7.19 15.28
C GLU A 184 -21.70 6.63 14.09
N GLY A 185 -20.38 6.64 14.22
CA GLY A 185 -19.48 6.07 13.24
C GLY A 185 -19.14 6.99 12.06
N THR A 186 -18.25 6.52 11.22
CA THR A 186 -17.88 7.18 9.95
C THR A 186 -17.90 6.15 8.83
N PRO A 187 -18.42 6.47 7.63
CA PRO A 187 -18.58 5.48 6.56
C PRO A 187 -17.25 4.81 6.20
N GLN A 188 -17.13 3.50 6.45
CA GLN A 188 -15.95 2.74 6.07
C GLN A 188 -15.86 2.62 4.53
N GLY A 189 -15.09 3.54 3.89
CA GLY A 189 -14.99 3.67 2.44
C GLY A 189 -15.03 5.13 1.96
N GLY A 190 -15.35 6.07 2.85
CA GLY A 190 -15.19 7.50 2.62
C GLY A 190 -13.70 7.89 2.50
N VAL A 191 -13.43 8.91 1.70
CA VAL A 191 -12.04 9.41 1.47
C VAL A 191 -11.48 10.10 2.72
N ILE A 192 -12.34 10.72 3.52
CA ILE A 192 -11.93 11.44 4.74
C ILE A 192 -11.95 10.55 6.00
N SER A 193 -12.69 9.43 5.99
CA SER A 193 -12.91 8.59 7.18
C SER A 193 -11.62 8.08 7.83
N PRO A 194 -10.54 7.73 7.08
CA PRO A 194 -9.28 7.36 7.70
C PRO A 194 -8.62 8.47 8.52
N LEU A 195 -8.71 9.73 8.05
CA LEU A 195 -8.23 10.90 8.80
C LEU A 195 -9.10 11.14 10.04
N MET A 196 -10.42 11.03 9.92
CA MET A 196 -11.35 11.17 11.06
C MET A 196 -11.07 10.14 12.15
N MET A 197 -10.75 8.91 11.79
CA MET A 197 -10.34 7.88 12.75
C MET A 197 -9.05 8.27 13.48
N ASN A 198 -8.07 8.81 12.79
CA ASN A 198 -6.82 9.27 13.43
C ASN A 198 -7.10 10.48 14.36
N VAL A 199 -8.00 11.38 13.98
CA VAL A 199 -8.45 12.51 14.84
C VAL A 199 -9.12 11.98 16.11
N ALA A 200 -10.05 11.03 15.98
CA ALA A 200 -10.77 10.44 17.12
C ALA A 200 -9.83 9.72 18.10
N LEU A 201 -8.74 9.14 17.59
CA LEU A 201 -7.75 8.39 18.38
C LEU A 201 -6.54 9.22 18.82
N HIS A 202 -6.47 10.50 18.47
CA HIS A 202 -5.40 11.40 18.93
C HIS A 202 -5.52 11.66 20.43
N GLY A 203 -4.41 11.54 21.15
CA GLY A 203 -4.35 11.57 22.63
C GLY A 203 -4.35 10.18 23.28
N LEU A 204 -4.49 9.10 22.51
CA LEU A 204 -4.47 7.73 23.05
C LEU A 204 -3.12 7.37 23.68
N GLU A 205 -2.00 7.84 23.13
CA GLU A 205 -0.68 7.62 23.72
C GLU A 205 -0.58 8.26 25.11
N GLU A 206 -1.06 9.49 25.28
CA GLU A 206 -1.08 10.18 26.56
C GLU A 206 -1.99 9.46 27.57
N ALA A 207 -3.19 9.05 27.14
CA ALA A 207 -4.11 8.26 27.96
C ALA A 207 -3.48 6.93 28.41
N ALA A 208 -2.66 6.30 27.57
CA ALA A 208 -1.91 5.08 27.90
C ALA A 208 -0.72 5.33 28.86
N GLY A 209 -0.46 6.59 29.22
CA GLY A 209 0.65 6.98 30.10
C GLY A 209 1.99 7.11 29.37
N VAL A 210 2.00 7.23 28.03
CA VAL A 210 3.22 7.50 27.26
C VAL A 210 3.71 8.92 27.54
N ARG A 211 5.02 9.07 27.80
CA ARG A 211 5.66 10.35 28.03
C ARG A 211 6.93 10.47 27.19
N TYR A 212 7.14 11.65 26.64
CA TYR A 212 8.31 11.97 25.83
C TYR A 212 9.31 12.82 26.59
N GLN A 213 10.56 12.74 26.22
CA GLN A 213 11.62 13.63 26.71
C GLN A 213 11.45 14.98 26.02
N THR A 214 11.49 16.06 26.80
CA THR A 214 11.28 17.44 26.31
C THR A 214 12.59 18.17 26.05
N SER A 215 13.73 17.66 26.55
CA SER A 215 15.02 18.34 26.47
C SER A 215 16.18 17.33 26.35
N GLY A 216 17.36 17.84 26.03
CA GLY A 216 18.60 17.06 25.89
C GLY A 216 18.70 16.33 24.55
N SER A 217 19.71 15.46 24.42
CA SER A 217 19.97 14.68 23.19
C SER A 217 18.88 13.65 22.86
N GLY A 218 18.01 13.34 23.81
CA GLY A 218 16.86 12.44 23.65
C GLY A 218 15.51 13.16 23.45
N ALA A 219 15.50 14.47 23.22
CA ALA A 219 14.26 15.21 23.00
C ALA A 219 13.43 14.58 21.86
N GLY A 220 12.15 14.32 22.13
CA GLY A 220 11.25 13.59 21.23
C GLY A 220 11.29 12.06 21.35
N ASP A 221 12.22 11.48 22.10
CA ASP A 221 12.23 10.06 22.43
C ASP A 221 11.28 9.76 23.61
N THR A 222 10.73 8.55 23.62
CA THR A 222 9.90 8.08 24.75
C THR A 222 10.78 7.92 26.00
N ARG A 223 10.31 8.42 27.15
CA ARG A 223 11.04 8.28 28.42
C ARG A 223 11.33 6.81 28.76
N PRO A 224 12.50 6.51 29.37
CA PRO A 224 12.88 5.13 29.67
C PRO A 224 11.88 4.36 30.53
N ASP A 225 11.22 5.03 31.48
CA ASP A 225 10.23 4.48 32.43
C ASP A 225 8.82 4.36 31.85
N SER A 226 8.56 5.01 30.74
CA SER A 226 7.27 5.09 30.10
C SER A 226 6.96 3.85 29.25
N PRO A 227 5.71 3.40 29.16
CA PRO A 227 5.31 2.47 28.09
C PRO A 227 5.50 3.12 26.71
N VAL A 228 5.51 2.31 25.66
CA VAL A 228 5.51 2.77 24.27
C VAL A 228 4.30 2.21 23.57
N VAL A 229 3.48 3.07 22.99
CA VAL A 229 2.35 2.68 22.16
C VAL A 229 2.73 2.83 20.68
N ILE A 230 2.46 1.82 19.87
CA ILE A 230 2.66 1.82 18.43
C ILE A 230 1.31 1.50 17.80
N ARG A 231 0.78 2.44 17.03
CA ARG A 231 -0.57 2.34 16.47
C ARG A 231 -0.53 2.32 14.94
N TYR A 232 -1.31 1.45 14.36
CA TYR A 232 -1.60 1.43 12.92
C TYR A 232 -3.12 1.37 12.71
N ALA A 233 -3.73 2.51 12.48
CA ALA A 233 -5.18 2.65 12.41
C ALA A 233 -5.87 2.21 13.72
N ASP A 234 -6.69 1.17 13.64
CA ASP A 234 -7.40 0.52 14.75
C ASP A 234 -6.59 -0.58 15.45
N ASP A 235 -5.51 -1.07 14.83
CA ASP A 235 -4.57 -2.01 15.45
C ASP A 235 -3.54 -1.27 16.32
N LEU A 236 -3.32 -1.69 17.56
CA LEU A 236 -2.32 -1.09 18.45
C LEU A 236 -1.53 -2.12 19.26
N VAL A 237 -0.29 -1.80 19.51
CA VAL A 237 0.61 -2.57 20.38
C VAL A 237 1.21 -1.63 21.42
N ALA A 238 1.05 -1.95 22.71
CA ALA A 238 1.75 -1.25 23.78
C ALA A 238 2.83 -2.14 24.39
N CYS A 239 4.03 -1.56 24.57
CA CYS A 239 5.20 -2.24 25.11
C CYS A 239 5.48 -1.71 26.52
N ALA A 240 5.39 -2.54 27.54
CA ALA A 240 5.50 -2.24 28.97
C ALA A 240 6.67 -2.99 29.64
N HIS A 241 7.10 -2.50 30.79
CA HIS A 241 8.21 -3.08 31.56
C HIS A 241 7.76 -4.23 32.48
N SER A 242 6.55 -4.12 33.01
CA SER A 242 5.96 -5.14 33.89
C SER A 242 4.55 -5.49 33.45
N ARG A 243 4.00 -6.57 33.98
CA ARG A 243 2.63 -6.98 33.72
C ARG A 243 1.62 -5.96 34.24
N GLU A 244 1.90 -5.43 35.44
CA GLU A 244 1.05 -4.41 36.08
C GLU A 244 1.01 -3.13 35.24
N GLN A 245 2.17 -2.69 34.70
CA GLN A 245 2.21 -1.58 33.78
C GLN A 245 1.42 -1.87 32.49
N ALA A 246 1.48 -3.09 31.95
CA ALA A 246 0.71 -3.49 30.79
C ALA A 246 -0.80 -3.47 31.07
N GLU A 247 -1.22 -3.94 32.24
CA GLU A 247 -2.63 -3.89 32.68
C GLU A 247 -3.13 -2.44 32.82
N GLN A 248 -2.34 -1.56 33.40
CA GLN A 248 -2.64 -0.12 33.48
C GLN A 248 -2.69 0.53 32.09
N THR A 249 -1.75 0.17 31.20
CA THR A 249 -1.67 0.66 29.82
C THR A 249 -2.84 0.14 28.96
N LYS A 250 -3.52 -0.93 29.37
CA LYS A 250 -4.79 -1.37 28.78
C LYS A 250 -5.98 -0.65 29.38
N ALA A 251 -6.05 -0.53 30.71
CA ALA A 251 -7.21 0.00 31.44
C ALA A 251 -7.45 1.50 31.16
N ARG A 252 -6.41 2.33 31.29
CA ARG A 252 -6.53 3.78 31.07
C ARG A 252 -7.02 4.16 29.67
N PRO A 253 -6.49 3.62 28.57
CA PRO A 253 -7.07 3.85 27.25
C PRO A 253 -8.49 3.33 27.11
N ALA A 254 -8.88 2.23 27.75
CA ALA A 254 -10.25 1.74 27.72
C ALA A 254 -11.24 2.77 28.29
N GLU A 255 -10.93 3.36 29.45
CA GLU A 255 -11.70 4.44 30.06
C GLU A 255 -11.74 5.70 29.18
N TRP A 256 -10.61 6.04 28.55
CA TRP A 256 -10.51 7.20 27.65
C TRP A 256 -11.29 7.02 26.34
N LEU A 257 -11.36 5.79 25.81
CA LEU A 257 -12.06 5.43 24.60
C LEU A 257 -13.58 5.37 24.78
N ALA A 258 -14.06 4.95 25.95
CA ALA A 258 -15.49 4.73 26.21
C ALA A 258 -16.38 5.95 25.86
N PRO A 259 -16.07 7.18 26.30
CA PRO A 259 -16.89 8.37 25.95
C PRO A 259 -16.76 8.78 24.48
N ARG A 260 -15.87 8.12 23.69
CA ARG A 260 -15.71 8.30 22.24
C ARG A 260 -16.46 7.24 21.44
N GLY A 261 -17.27 6.39 22.11
CA GLY A 261 -17.98 5.27 21.51
C GLY A 261 -17.07 4.09 21.14
N LEU A 262 -15.79 4.13 21.53
CA LEU A 262 -14.79 3.14 21.14
C LEU A 262 -14.49 2.17 22.27
N VAL A 263 -14.36 0.89 21.94
CA VAL A 263 -14.04 -0.17 22.90
C VAL A 263 -13.02 -1.14 22.33
N PHE A 264 -12.19 -1.70 23.18
CA PHE A 264 -11.33 -2.81 22.77
C PHE A 264 -12.15 -4.06 22.45
N ASN A 265 -11.64 -4.85 21.54
CA ASN A 265 -12.18 -6.18 21.23
C ASN A 265 -11.61 -7.18 22.24
N ASP A 266 -12.43 -7.65 23.18
CA ASP A 266 -11.99 -8.53 24.27
C ASP A 266 -11.43 -9.87 23.76
N ASP A 267 -12.01 -10.44 22.69
CA ASP A 267 -11.54 -11.70 22.11
C ASP A 267 -10.13 -11.59 21.52
N LYS A 268 -9.73 -10.40 21.09
CA LYS A 268 -8.46 -10.15 20.41
C LYS A 268 -7.44 -9.43 21.27
N THR A 269 -7.87 -8.71 22.29
CA THR A 269 -6.97 -7.93 23.16
C THR A 269 -6.32 -8.84 24.20
N LYS A 270 -4.97 -8.95 24.14
CA LYS A 270 -4.19 -9.85 24.97
C LYS A 270 -3.00 -9.14 25.59
N ILE A 271 -2.64 -9.55 26.81
CA ILE A 271 -1.36 -9.22 27.42
C ILE A 271 -0.49 -10.46 27.37
N VAL A 272 0.63 -10.36 26.67
CA VAL A 272 1.55 -11.48 26.45
C VAL A 272 2.98 -11.09 26.78
N HIS A 273 3.80 -12.07 27.19
CA HIS A 273 5.23 -11.84 27.34
C HIS A 273 5.95 -11.97 25.99
N LEU A 274 6.96 -11.15 25.74
CA LEU A 274 7.67 -11.08 24.44
C LEU A 274 8.34 -12.40 24.02
N THR A 275 8.60 -13.31 24.94
CA THR A 275 9.12 -14.66 24.65
C THR A 275 8.07 -15.58 24.05
N GLU A 276 6.80 -15.38 24.37
CA GLU A 276 5.68 -16.11 23.76
C GLU A 276 5.46 -15.62 22.33
N GLY A 277 5.63 -14.31 22.11
CA GLY A 277 5.44 -13.66 20.84
C GLY A 277 3.99 -13.26 20.56
N PHE A 278 3.83 -12.34 19.62
CA PHE A 278 2.52 -11.85 19.17
C PHE A 278 2.55 -11.54 17.66
N ASP A 279 1.38 -11.46 17.06
CA ASP A 279 1.23 -11.15 15.64
C ASP A 279 0.75 -9.71 15.47
N PHE A 280 1.45 -8.90 14.68
CA PHE A 280 1.07 -7.53 14.35
C PHE A 280 1.32 -7.24 12.88
N LEU A 281 0.34 -6.68 12.17
CA LEU A 281 0.43 -6.35 10.74
C LEU A 281 0.98 -7.50 9.86
N GLY A 282 0.60 -8.72 10.19
CA GLY A 282 1.00 -9.91 9.44
C GLY A 282 2.41 -10.43 9.73
N VAL A 283 3.14 -9.86 10.69
CA VAL A 283 4.41 -10.38 11.18
C VAL A 283 4.26 -10.94 12.59
N ASN A 284 5.06 -11.93 12.93
CA ASN A 284 5.22 -12.44 14.28
C ASN A 284 6.46 -11.83 14.93
N VAL A 285 6.29 -11.24 16.09
CA VAL A 285 7.35 -10.58 16.87
C VAL A 285 7.59 -11.37 18.14
N ARG A 286 8.82 -11.85 18.35
CA ARG A 286 9.18 -12.59 19.58
C ARG A 286 10.64 -12.43 19.94
N ARG A 287 10.97 -12.58 21.21
CA ARG A 287 12.34 -12.72 21.69
C ARG A 287 12.71 -14.20 21.79
N SER A 288 13.72 -14.61 21.07
CA SER A 288 14.22 -16.01 21.12
C SER A 288 14.98 -16.29 22.42
N ARG A 289 15.20 -17.58 22.73
CA ARG A 289 15.91 -18.02 23.94
C ARG A 289 17.33 -17.43 24.07
N ASN A 290 17.98 -17.12 22.96
CA ASN A 290 19.31 -16.47 22.93
C ASN A 290 19.23 -14.94 23.03
N GLY A 291 18.09 -14.35 23.42
CA GLY A 291 17.88 -12.92 23.61
C GLY A 291 17.67 -12.10 22.33
N LYS A 292 17.79 -12.69 21.14
CA LYS A 292 17.60 -11.98 19.88
C LYS A 292 16.11 -11.73 19.59
N LEU A 293 15.79 -10.48 19.21
CA LEU A 293 14.46 -10.15 18.70
C LEU A 293 14.33 -10.67 17.27
N LEU A 294 13.28 -11.44 17.03
CA LEU A 294 12.92 -11.98 15.72
C LEU A 294 11.59 -11.37 15.28
N ILE A 295 11.59 -10.78 14.10
CA ILE A 295 10.38 -10.34 13.39
C ILE A 295 10.33 -11.12 12.09
N THR A 296 9.36 -12.02 11.97
CA THR A 296 9.20 -12.95 10.84
C THR A 296 7.81 -12.84 10.24
N PRO A 297 7.55 -13.31 9.01
CA PRO A 297 6.18 -13.46 8.54
C PRO A 297 5.37 -14.32 9.52
N SER A 298 4.14 -13.91 9.85
CA SER A 298 3.32 -14.65 10.80
C SER A 298 2.89 -16.01 10.23
N PRO A 299 2.75 -17.06 11.07
CA PRO A 299 2.28 -18.36 10.61
C PRO A 299 0.94 -18.30 9.88
N ALA A 300 0.04 -17.42 10.34
CA ALA A 300 -1.25 -17.19 9.71
C ALA A 300 -1.11 -16.59 8.30
N ALA A 301 -0.18 -15.65 8.10
CA ALA A 301 0.08 -15.06 6.79
C ALA A 301 0.67 -16.09 5.80
N VAL A 302 1.60 -16.94 6.27
CA VAL A 302 2.18 -18.02 5.46
C VAL A 302 1.10 -19.04 5.07
N LYS A 303 0.23 -19.44 6.02
CA LYS A 303 -0.89 -20.37 5.75
C LYS A 303 -1.85 -19.80 4.71
N ARG A 304 -2.22 -18.52 4.81
CA ARG A 304 -3.07 -17.84 3.82
C ARG A 304 -2.44 -17.83 2.43
N LEU A 305 -1.14 -17.53 2.33
CA LEU A 305 -0.45 -17.54 1.04
C LEU A 305 -0.41 -18.95 0.43
N ARG A 306 -0.04 -19.97 1.23
CA ARG A 306 -0.03 -21.37 0.76
C ARG A 306 -1.40 -21.79 0.21
N LYS A 307 -2.46 -21.47 0.96
CA LYS A 307 -3.85 -21.73 0.49
C LYS A 307 -4.11 -21.02 -0.83
N ARG A 308 -3.81 -19.74 -0.94
CA ARG A 308 -4.03 -18.95 -2.17
C ARG A 308 -3.27 -19.53 -3.37
N LEU A 309 -1.99 -19.87 -3.22
CA LEU A 309 -1.21 -20.49 -4.29
C LEU A 309 -1.81 -21.83 -4.73
N ALA A 310 -2.30 -22.65 -3.79
CA ALA A 310 -2.97 -23.90 -4.11
C ALA A 310 -4.31 -23.68 -4.83
N ASP A 311 -5.10 -22.68 -4.43
CA ASP A 311 -6.37 -22.33 -5.06
C ASP A 311 -6.16 -21.85 -6.50
N GLU A 312 -5.20 -20.96 -6.73
CA GLU A 312 -4.80 -20.50 -8.07
C GLU A 312 -4.35 -21.68 -8.96
N MET A 313 -3.51 -22.57 -8.43
CA MET A 313 -3.06 -23.74 -9.19
C MET A 313 -4.19 -24.73 -9.50
N ARG A 314 -5.24 -24.78 -8.68
CA ARG A 314 -6.46 -25.56 -8.99
C ARG A 314 -7.26 -24.91 -10.11
N ALA A 315 -7.41 -23.59 -10.08
CA ALA A 315 -8.12 -22.83 -11.11
C ALA A 315 -7.39 -22.89 -12.47
N LEU A 316 -6.06 -23.04 -12.45
CA LEU A 316 -5.23 -23.13 -13.66
C LEU A 316 -5.08 -24.57 -14.21
N ARG A 317 -5.93 -25.51 -13.80
CA ARG A 317 -5.99 -26.85 -14.42
C ARG A 317 -6.46 -26.72 -15.87
N GLY A 318 -5.74 -27.37 -16.78
CA GLY A 318 -5.99 -27.25 -18.23
C GLY A 318 -5.39 -26.00 -18.90
N SER A 319 -4.89 -25.04 -18.14
CA SER A 319 -4.18 -23.89 -18.69
C SER A 319 -2.74 -24.24 -19.12
N ASN A 320 -2.11 -23.41 -19.95
CA ASN A 320 -0.72 -23.57 -20.33
C ASN A 320 0.25 -22.99 -19.28
N ALA A 321 1.55 -23.31 -19.40
CA ALA A 321 2.58 -22.85 -18.46
C ALA A 321 2.72 -21.31 -18.41
N ALA A 322 2.46 -20.63 -19.53
CA ALA A 322 2.52 -19.17 -19.57
C ALA A 322 1.45 -18.53 -18.68
N ALA A 323 0.22 -19.09 -18.68
CA ALA A 323 -0.87 -18.66 -17.79
C ALA A 323 -0.50 -18.89 -16.32
N VAL A 324 0.09 -20.04 -15.97
CA VAL A 324 0.58 -20.33 -14.61
C VAL A 324 1.62 -19.29 -14.17
N ILE A 325 2.61 -19.00 -14.99
CA ILE A 325 3.64 -18.00 -14.70
C ILE A 325 3.03 -16.60 -14.54
N ALA A 326 2.11 -16.23 -15.43
CA ALA A 326 1.44 -14.93 -15.42
C ALA A 326 0.59 -14.71 -14.17
N ALA A 327 -0.10 -15.74 -13.69
CA ALA A 327 -0.95 -15.68 -12.50
C ALA A 327 -0.14 -15.66 -11.20
N LEU A 328 0.86 -16.55 -11.07
CA LEU A 328 1.61 -16.69 -9.82
C LEU A 328 2.67 -15.60 -9.61
N THR A 329 3.30 -15.08 -10.67
CA THR A 329 4.37 -14.07 -10.56
C THR A 329 3.95 -12.82 -9.76
N PRO A 330 2.78 -12.20 -9.98
CA PRO A 330 2.36 -11.03 -9.20
C PRO A 330 2.17 -11.35 -7.71
N ILE A 331 1.61 -12.54 -7.40
CA ILE A 331 1.39 -13.00 -6.03
C ILE A 331 2.73 -13.16 -5.30
N ILE A 332 3.70 -13.84 -5.93
CA ILE A 332 5.04 -14.05 -5.37
C ILE A 332 5.73 -12.70 -5.15
N ARG A 333 5.71 -11.82 -6.15
CA ARG A 333 6.33 -10.48 -6.04
C ARG A 333 5.69 -9.63 -4.96
N GLY A 334 4.38 -9.58 -4.90
CA GLY A 334 3.65 -8.77 -3.92
C GLY A 334 3.93 -9.23 -2.50
N TRP A 335 3.91 -10.54 -2.25
CA TRP A 335 4.18 -11.09 -0.94
C TRP A 335 5.65 -10.91 -0.53
N ALA A 336 6.58 -11.20 -1.42
CA ALA A 336 8.00 -11.00 -1.16
C ALA A 336 8.36 -9.52 -0.94
N ALA A 337 7.75 -8.59 -1.68
CA ALA A 337 7.96 -7.16 -1.51
C ALA A 337 7.53 -6.67 -0.12
N TYR A 338 6.40 -7.16 0.39
CA TYR A 338 5.92 -6.80 1.72
C TYR A 338 6.84 -7.32 2.83
N TYR A 339 7.25 -8.59 2.75
CA TYR A 339 8.03 -9.25 3.81
C TYR A 339 9.55 -9.11 3.67
N ARG A 340 10.08 -8.46 2.63
CA ARG A 340 11.54 -8.28 2.46
C ARG A 340 12.20 -7.41 3.53
N GLY A 341 11.40 -6.68 4.33
CA GLY A 341 11.90 -5.83 5.41
C GLY A 341 12.17 -6.57 6.73
N VAL A 342 11.73 -7.81 6.85
CA VAL A 342 11.81 -8.63 8.07
C VAL A 342 12.65 -9.89 7.86
N VAL A 343 12.82 -10.71 8.90
CA VAL A 343 13.58 -11.97 8.82
C VAL A 343 12.75 -13.01 8.08
N SER A 344 12.84 -13.05 6.76
CA SER A 344 11.98 -13.86 5.87
C SER A 344 12.74 -14.90 5.03
N SER A 345 14.08 -14.92 5.03
CA SER A 345 14.87 -15.80 4.14
C SER A 345 14.49 -17.27 4.25
N LYS A 346 14.35 -17.81 5.48
CA LYS A 346 13.92 -19.20 5.69
C LYS A 346 12.52 -19.44 5.13
N THR A 347 11.58 -18.54 5.44
CA THR A 347 10.18 -18.63 4.96
C THR A 347 10.13 -18.54 3.43
N PHE A 348 10.96 -17.70 2.80
CA PHE A 348 11.06 -17.61 1.34
C PHE A 348 11.51 -18.93 0.72
N GLY A 349 12.53 -19.58 1.30
CA GLY A 349 12.97 -20.91 0.85
C GLY A 349 11.88 -21.99 0.98
N GLU A 350 11.16 -22.03 2.11
CA GLU A 350 10.04 -22.94 2.32
C GLU A 350 8.87 -22.70 1.36
N LEU A 351 8.62 -21.45 0.99
CA LEU A 351 7.59 -21.08 0.02
C LEU A 351 8.01 -21.41 -1.42
N ASP A 352 9.30 -21.31 -1.74
CA ASP A 352 9.84 -21.74 -3.04
C ASP A 352 9.71 -23.25 -3.23
N ASP A 353 10.03 -24.05 -2.19
CA ASP A 353 9.80 -25.49 -2.19
C ASP A 353 8.31 -25.83 -2.38
N TYR A 354 7.44 -25.12 -1.67
CA TYR A 354 6.00 -25.32 -1.80
C TYR A 354 5.49 -24.97 -3.22
N ALA A 355 5.93 -23.84 -3.80
CA ALA A 355 5.57 -23.44 -5.14
C ALA A 355 6.09 -24.43 -6.18
N TRP A 356 7.33 -24.95 -5.99
CA TRP A 356 7.89 -26.02 -6.81
C TRP A 356 7.03 -27.30 -6.76
N LYS A 357 6.61 -27.74 -5.58
CA LYS A 357 5.72 -28.91 -5.43
C LYS A 357 4.39 -28.72 -6.15
N LEU A 358 3.82 -27.51 -6.11
CA LEU A 358 2.58 -27.20 -6.81
C LEU A 358 2.75 -27.23 -8.33
N THR A 359 3.79 -26.59 -8.86
CA THR A 359 4.07 -26.55 -10.30
C THR A 359 4.47 -27.91 -10.85
N TRP A 360 5.20 -28.73 -10.06
CA TRP A 360 5.51 -30.11 -10.41
C TRP A 360 4.25 -30.98 -10.53
N ARG A 361 3.34 -30.90 -9.57
CA ARG A 361 2.06 -31.62 -9.61
C ARG A 361 1.19 -31.18 -10.79
N TRP A 362 1.18 -29.89 -11.09
CA TRP A 362 0.49 -29.36 -12.26
C TRP A 362 1.08 -29.91 -13.56
N ALA A 363 2.40 -29.90 -13.73
CA ALA A 363 3.09 -30.38 -14.91
C ALA A 363 2.87 -31.88 -15.13
N LYS A 364 2.97 -32.69 -14.06
CA LYS A 364 2.66 -34.13 -14.13
C LYS A 364 1.21 -34.43 -14.50
N ARG A 365 0.27 -33.65 -13.98
CA ARG A 365 -1.15 -33.82 -14.31
C ARG A 365 -1.44 -33.43 -15.76
N SER A 366 -0.83 -32.36 -16.24
CA SER A 366 -0.99 -31.90 -17.63
C SER A 366 -0.43 -32.89 -18.66
N HIS A 367 0.46 -33.79 -18.22
CA HIS A 367 1.12 -34.79 -19.08
C HIS A 367 1.23 -36.13 -18.34
N SER A 368 0.07 -36.73 -18.00
CA SER A 368 -0.01 -37.96 -17.20
C SER A 368 0.73 -39.15 -17.81
N GLY A 369 0.72 -39.28 -19.14
CA GLY A 369 1.38 -40.35 -19.89
C GLY A 369 2.89 -40.12 -20.17
N LYS A 370 3.49 -39.01 -19.74
CA LYS A 370 4.90 -38.71 -19.99
C LYS A 370 5.80 -39.06 -18.79
N PRO A 371 7.03 -39.59 -19.04
CA PRO A 371 7.97 -39.90 -17.96
C PRO A 371 8.46 -38.65 -17.25
N LYS A 372 8.95 -38.81 -16.01
CA LYS A 372 9.43 -37.70 -15.16
C LYS A 372 10.52 -36.87 -15.83
N GLY A 373 11.46 -37.49 -16.53
CA GLY A 373 12.53 -36.82 -17.28
C GLY A 373 11.96 -35.85 -18.31
N TRP A 374 11.03 -36.29 -19.14
CA TRP A 374 10.37 -35.43 -20.13
C TRP A 374 9.69 -34.21 -19.49
N VAL A 375 8.99 -34.41 -18.34
CA VAL A 375 8.35 -33.31 -17.63
C VAL A 375 9.38 -32.31 -17.10
N THR A 376 10.52 -32.82 -16.56
CA THR A 376 11.63 -31.98 -16.12
C THR A 376 12.19 -31.16 -17.27
N ASP A 377 12.53 -31.80 -18.37
CA ASP A 377 13.13 -31.15 -19.54
C ASP A 377 12.18 -30.11 -20.16
N ARG A 378 10.88 -30.38 -20.11
CA ARG A 378 9.87 -29.48 -20.69
C ARG A 378 9.65 -28.21 -19.85
N TYR A 379 9.61 -28.34 -18.52
CA TYR A 379 9.12 -27.28 -17.64
C TYR A 379 10.13 -26.77 -16.61
N PHE A 380 11.24 -27.47 -16.38
CA PHE A 380 12.21 -27.07 -15.37
C PHE A 380 13.59 -26.86 -15.99
N GLY A 381 14.33 -25.90 -15.45
CA GLY A 381 15.66 -25.61 -15.93
C GLY A 381 16.24 -24.31 -15.35
N ARG A 382 17.45 -23.98 -15.83
CA ARG A 382 18.11 -22.71 -15.55
C ARG A 382 17.67 -21.66 -16.58
N PHE A 383 16.66 -20.87 -16.26
CA PHE A 383 16.13 -19.82 -17.14
C PHE A 383 16.65 -18.43 -16.79
N ASN A 384 17.08 -18.20 -15.56
CA ASN A 384 17.68 -16.94 -15.15
C ASN A 384 19.20 -16.99 -15.35
N LYS A 385 19.72 -16.15 -16.25
CA LYS A 385 21.16 -16.10 -16.59
C LYS A 385 22.07 -15.71 -15.40
N PHE A 386 21.52 -14.98 -14.43
CA PHE A 386 22.26 -14.47 -13.26
C PHE A 386 22.15 -15.37 -12.02
N ARG A 387 21.46 -16.51 -12.12
CA ARG A 387 21.24 -17.44 -11.01
C ARG A 387 21.59 -18.86 -11.40
N ASN A 388 22.13 -19.61 -10.45
CA ASN A 388 22.52 -21.01 -10.65
C ASN A 388 21.40 -22.01 -10.28
N ASP A 389 20.15 -21.56 -10.27
CA ASP A 389 18.99 -22.37 -9.95
C ASP A 389 18.57 -23.21 -11.15
N HIS A 390 18.64 -24.54 -11.05
CA HIS A 390 18.26 -25.49 -12.11
C HIS A 390 16.79 -25.94 -12.03
N TRP A 391 16.13 -25.75 -10.89
CA TRP A 391 14.75 -26.16 -10.65
C TRP A 391 13.78 -24.97 -10.68
N VAL A 392 13.87 -24.21 -11.76
CA VAL A 392 12.95 -23.09 -12.01
C VAL A 392 11.88 -23.54 -12.99
N PHE A 393 10.61 -23.32 -12.66
CA PHE A 393 9.50 -23.61 -13.56
C PHE A 393 9.46 -22.57 -14.69
N GLY A 394 9.42 -23.01 -15.94
CA GLY A 394 9.40 -22.14 -17.11
C GLY A 394 8.62 -22.73 -18.29
N ASN A 395 8.43 -21.94 -19.33
CA ASN A 395 7.76 -22.35 -20.56
C ASN A 395 8.75 -22.39 -21.73
N ARG A 396 9.43 -23.51 -21.92
CA ARG A 396 10.41 -23.66 -23.03
C ARG A 396 9.79 -23.55 -24.42
N ALA A 397 8.50 -23.85 -24.57
CA ALA A 397 7.79 -23.74 -25.83
C ALA A 397 7.42 -22.30 -26.22
N GLY A 398 7.37 -21.39 -25.23
CA GLY A 398 7.08 -19.99 -25.45
C GLY A 398 8.34 -19.14 -25.30
N ARG A 399 8.47 -18.13 -26.16
CA ARG A 399 9.47 -17.07 -25.99
C ARG A 399 8.77 -15.74 -25.92
N ASP A 400 9.31 -14.81 -25.13
CA ASP A 400 8.84 -13.43 -25.14
C ASP A 400 9.33 -12.70 -26.41
N GLU A 401 8.89 -11.46 -26.61
CA GLU A 401 9.29 -10.59 -27.74
C GLU A 401 10.82 -10.41 -27.85
N ARG A 402 11.58 -10.77 -26.80
CA ARG A 402 13.04 -10.70 -26.71
C ARG A 402 13.73 -12.06 -26.84
N GLY A 403 12.98 -13.10 -27.17
CA GLY A 403 13.49 -14.46 -27.29
C GLY A 403 13.81 -15.17 -25.98
N ASN A 404 13.47 -14.59 -24.82
CA ASN A 404 13.71 -15.21 -23.51
C ASN A 404 12.58 -16.20 -23.18
N VAL A 405 12.94 -17.30 -22.51
CA VAL A 405 11.97 -18.25 -21.96
C VAL A 405 11.28 -17.63 -20.75
N PRO A 406 9.94 -17.48 -20.73
CA PRO A 406 9.21 -17.05 -19.54
C PRO A 406 9.37 -18.07 -18.42
N TYR A 407 9.61 -17.61 -17.20
CA TYR A 407 9.79 -18.46 -16.03
C TYR A 407 9.17 -17.85 -14.76
N LEU A 408 8.86 -18.73 -13.80
CA LEU A 408 8.34 -18.34 -12.50
C LEU A 408 9.49 -17.87 -11.60
N ILE A 409 9.36 -16.70 -11.03
CA ILE A 409 10.35 -16.17 -10.07
C ILE A 409 10.26 -16.91 -8.73
N LYS A 410 11.36 -16.91 -7.98
CA LYS A 410 11.41 -17.43 -6.60
C LYS A 410 11.29 -16.31 -5.58
N PHE A 411 10.68 -16.61 -4.43
CA PHE A 411 10.64 -15.69 -3.28
C PHE A 411 12.05 -15.35 -2.79
N ALA A 412 12.92 -16.35 -2.67
CA ALA A 412 14.30 -16.20 -2.19
C ALA A 412 15.18 -15.33 -3.09
N TRP A 413 14.75 -15.01 -4.31
CA TRP A 413 15.46 -14.06 -5.16
C TRP A 413 15.23 -12.60 -4.76
N THR A 414 14.26 -12.34 -3.89
CA THR A 414 14.01 -11.00 -3.37
C THR A 414 15.01 -10.68 -2.26
N PRO A 415 15.87 -9.66 -2.44
CA PRO A 415 16.83 -9.30 -1.41
C PRO A 415 16.12 -8.75 -0.17
N ILE A 416 16.64 -9.08 1.00
CA ILE A 416 16.20 -8.51 2.28
C ILE A 416 16.69 -7.07 2.35
N VAL A 417 15.77 -6.13 2.55
CA VAL A 417 16.06 -4.70 2.63
C VAL A 417 15.42 -4.13 3.89
N ARG A 418 16.22 -3.74 4.85
CA ARG A 418 15.71 -3.12 6.08
C ARG A 418 15.05 -1.78 5.78
N HIS A 419 13.87 -1.59 6.34
CA HIS A 419 13.16 -0.33 6.22
C HIS A 419 13.80 0.75 7.11
N GLN A 420 13.93 1.96 6.57
CA GLN A 420 14.29 3.14 7.34
C GLN A 420 13.00 3.84 7.76
N MET A 421 12.77 3.90 9.06
CA MET A 421 11.59 4.53 9.65
C MET A 421 11.58 6.04 9.40
N VAL A 422 10.39 6.63 9.30
CA VAL A 422 10.22 8.10 9.31
C VAL A 422 10.66 8.65 10.65
N THR A 423 11.39 9.75 10.64
CA THR A 423 11.92 10.38 11.85
C THR A 423 10.83 11.16 12.58
N GLY A 424 10.63 10.87 13.86
CA GLY A 424 9.77 11.63 14.77
C GLY A 424 8.39 12.01 14.19
N THR A 425 8.08 13.29 14.20
CA THR A 425 6.83 13.89 13.68
C THR A 425 6.95 14.37 12.23
N ALA A 426 8.04 14.05 11.50
CA ALA A 426 8.25 14.53 10.14
C ALA A 426 7.03 14.29 9.24
N SER A 427 6.54 15.36 8.62
CA SER A 427 5.41 15.35 7.67
C SER A 427 5.88 15.68 6.25
N PRO A 428 5.33 15.04 5.20
CA PRO A 428 5.57 15.46 3.82
C PRO A 428 5.01 16.84 3.47
N ASP A 429 4.08 17.35 4.29
CA ASP A 429 3.43 18.65 4.11
C ASP A 429 4.24 19.79 4.73
N ASP A 430 5.31 19.47 5.47
CA ASP A 430 6.24 20.45 6.03
C ASP A 430 7.25 20.90 4.96
N PRO A 431 7.21 22.17 4.52
CA PRO A 431 8.11 22.68 3.50
C PRO A 431 9.59 22.64 3.93
N ASP A 432 9.89 22.76 5.22
CA ASP A 432 11.26 22.74 5.76
C ASP A 432 11.89 21.35 5.68
N LEU A 433 11.05 20.31 5.53
CA LEU A 433 11.48 18.92 5.37
C LEU A 433 11.51 18.44 3.92
N ALA A 434 11.40 19.33 2.94
CA ALA A 434 11.40 18.98 1.51
C ALA A 434 12.64 18.16 1.11
N ASP A 435 13.82 18.55 1.57
CA ASP A 435 15.09 17.86 1.30
C ASP A 435 15.17 16.50 2.00
N TYR A 436 14.70 16.40 3.24
CA TYR A 436 14.57 15.12 3.95
C TYR A 436 13.73 14.13 3.15
N TRP A 437 12.55 14.53 2.68
CA TRP A 437 11.65 13.69 1.91
C TRP A 437 12.22 13.36 0.51
N ALA A 438 12.92 14.30 -0.12
CA ALA A 438 13.61 14.05 -1.38
C ALA A 438 14.74 13.01 -1.21
N ALA A 439 15.54 13.14 -0.16
CA ALA A 439 16.60 12.17 0.18
C ALA A 439 16.02 10.79 0.52
N ARG A 440 14.92 10.75 1.29
CA ARG A 440 14.22 9.51 1.63
C ARG A 440 13.69 8.81 0.37
N ARG A 441 13.05 9.52 -0.55
CA ARG A 441 12.57 8.96 -1.83
C ARG A 441 13.72 8.37 -2.66
N ARG A 442 14.88 8.98 -2.68
CA ARG A 442 16.08 8.46 -3.38
C ARG A 442 16.62 7.16 -2.77
N ARG A 443 16.54 7.01 -1.44
CA ARG A 443 17.03 5.83 -0.71
C ARG A 443 16.10 4.62 -0.82
N VAL A 444 14.79 4.84 -0.94
CA VAL A 444 13.81 3.75 -1.07
C VAL A 444 13.97 3.09 -2.44
N LYS A 445 14.46 1.85 -2.44
CA LYS A 445 14.56 1.05 -3.66
C LYS A 445 13.27 0.26 -3.87
N PRO A 446 12.48 0.56 -4.92
CA PRO A 446 11.31 -0.24 -5.25
C PRO A 446 11.73 -1.70 -5.56
N PRO A 447 10.82 -2.68 -5.43
CA PRO A 447 11.14 -4.10 -5.66
C PRO A 447 11.20 -4.44 -7.17
N LEU A 448 12.06 -3.72 -7.89
CA LEU A 448 12.39 -3.97 -9.29
C LEU A 448 13.64 -4.84 -9.39
N ASP A 449 13.85 -5.45 -10.55
CA ASP A 449 15.12 -6.10 -10.87
C ASP A 449 16.27 -5.09 -10.99
N SER A 450 17.50 -5.58 -10.90
CA SER A 450 18.70 -4.73 -10.85
C SER A 450 18.86 -3.86 -12.10
N TYR A 451 18.42 -4.33 -13.27
CA TYR A 451 18.51 -3.59 -14.53
C TYR A 451 17.54 -2.39 -14.53
N ASN A 452 16.26 -2.65 -14.24
CA ASN A 452 15.24 -1.59 -14.14
C ASN A 452 15.53 -0.60 -13.01
N LEU A 453 16.08 -1.06 -11.88
CA LEU A 453 16.54 -0.18 -10.80
C LEU A 453 17.65 0.77 -11.26
N ARG A 454 18.62 0.26 -12.02
CA ARG A 454 19.72 1.06 -12.55
C ARG A 454 19.22 2.15 -13.49
N LEU A 455 18.33 1.80 -14.43
CA LEU A 455 17.69 2.78 -15.33
C LEU A 455 16.88 3.82 -14.56
N LEU A 456 16.08 3.38 -13.59
CA LEU A 456 15.29 4.29 -12.75
C LEU A 456 16.17 5.28 -11.98
N THR A 457 17.28 4.81 -11.43
CA THR A 457 18.25 5.66 -10.71
C THR A 457 18.93 6.66 -11.66
N LYS A 458 19.37 6.20 -12.85
CA LYS A 458 19.98 7.06 -13.88
C LYS A 458 19.05 8.19 -14.32
N GLN A 459 17.73 7.95 -14.31
CA GLN A 459 16.69 8.91 -14.73
C GLN A 459 16.09 9.70 -13.55
N ALA A 460 16.67 9.63 -12.35
CA ALA A 460 16.14 10.24 -11.13
C ALA A 460 14.65 9.92 -10.88
N GLY A 461 14.21 8.71 -11.26
CA GLY A 461 12.84 8.25 -11.10
C GLY A 461 11.81 8.88 -12.05
N ARG A 462 12.22 9.66 -13.05
CA ARG A 462 11.33 10.41 -13.94
C ARG A 462 11.31 9.86 -15.37
N CYS A 463 10.17 9.98 -16.02
CA CYS A 463 10.04 9.72 -17.46
C CYS A 463 10.75 10.82 -18.25
N PRO A 464 11.70 10.51 -19.16
CA PRO A 464 12.41 11.51 -19.92
C PRO A 464 11.54 12.24 -20.97
N LEU A 465 10.35 11.71 -21.28
CA LEU A 465 9.43 12.32 -22.25
C LEU A 465 8.48 13.33 -21.60
N CYS A 466 7.78 12.98 -20.54
CA CYS A 466 6.82 13.87 -19.88
C CYS A 466 7.34 14.47 -18.56
N ARG A 467 8.51 14.07 -18.10
CA ARG A 467 9.17 14.47 -16.84
C ARG A 467 8.41 14.09 -15.56
N ASP A 468 7.24 13.46 -15.66
CA ASP A 468 6.50 12.95 -14.51
C ASP A 468 7.21 11.75 -13.86
N PRO A 469 6.99 11.51 -12.56
CA PRO A 469 7.53 10.32 -11.88
C PRO A 469 7.06 9.03 -12.55
N LEU A 470 7.99 8.10 -12.79
CA LEU A 470 7.71 6.78 -13.39
C LEU A 470 6.95 5.86 -12.43
N LEU A 471 7.24 5.96 -11.15
CA LEU A 471 6.62 5.17 -10.09
C LEU A 471 5.83 6.13 -9.20
N THR A 472 4.56 6.31 -9.51
CA THR A 472 3.65 7.09 -8.68
C THR A 472 2.86 6.12 -7.79
N ALA A 473 3.09 6.21 -6.49
CA ALA A 473 2.11 5.80 -5.50
C ALA A 473 2.01 6.96 -4.53
N ASP A 474 0.81 7.50 -4.35
CA ASP A 474 0.56 8.56 -3.36
C ASP A 474 0.88 8.05 -1.94
N GLN A 475 0.71 6.74 -1.73
CA GLN A 475 1.19 6.02 -0.56
C GLN A 475 1.86 4.70 -0.99
N PRO A 476 2.93 4.25 -0.30
CA PRO A 476 3.51 2.95 -0.56
C PRO A 476 2.48 1.84 -0.23
N PRO A 477 2.49 0.71 -0.95
CA PRO A 477 1.59 -0.40 -0.64
C PRO A 477 1.75 -0.91 0.79
N GLN A 478 0.64 -1.14 1.49
CA GLN A 478 0.58 -1.49 2.91
C GLN A 478 0.22 -2.96 3.17
N SER A 479 -0.01 -3.73 2.10
CA SER A 479 -0.32 -5.16 2.19
C SER A 479 0.27 -5.93 1.02
N PRO A 480 0.44 -7.26 1.13
CA PRO A 480 0.88 -8.09 0.00
C PRO A 480 0.02 -7.92 -1.26
N GLN A 481 -1.31 -7.79 -1.10
CA GLN A 481 -2.24 -7.60 -2.21
C GLN A 481 -2.11 -6.22 -2.86
N GLU A 482 -1.80 -5.19 -2.10
CA GLU A 482 -1.52 -3.87 -2.65
C GLU A 482 -0.20 -3.86 -3.42
N TRP A 483 0.85 -4.53 -2.93
CA TRP A 483 2.09 -4.72 -3.68
C TRP A 483 1.88 -5.51 -4.97
N GLU A 484 1.00 -6.51 -4.97
CA GLU A 484 0.63 -7.26 -6.16
C GLU A 484 -0.07 -6.36 -7.19
N ARG A 485 -1.08 -5.58 -6.74
CA ARG A 485 -1.78 -4.59 -7.59
C ARG A 485 -0.82 -3.52 -8.11
N TRP A 486 0.08 -3.05 -7.27
CA TRP A 486 1.12 -2.10 -7.65
C TRP A 486 2.01 -2.67 -8.75
N TRP A 487 2.43 -3.94 -8.61
CA TRP A 487 3.20 -4.61 -9.65
C TRP A 487 2.45 -4.67 -10.98
N LEU A 488 1.19 -5.08 -10.96
CA LEU A 488 0.37 -5.22 -12.16
C LEU A 488 0.05 -3.87 -12.80
N SER A 489 -0.26 -2.84 -12.03
CA SER A 489 -0.67 -1.53 -12.54
C SER A 489 0.52 -0.65 -12.91
N VAL A 490 1.51 -0.55 -12.04
CA VAL A 490 2.62 0.40 -12.20
C VAL A 490 3.74 -0.22 -13.03
N VAL A 491 4.20 -1.43 -12.68
CA VAL A 491 5.38 -2.02 -13.34
C VAL A 491 5.03 -2.67 -14.68
N ARG A 492 3.95 -3.46 -14.73
CA ARG A 492 3.61 -4.21 -15.94
C ARG A 492 2.87 -3.40 -17.00
N ARG A 493 2.01 -2.45 -16.58
CA ARG A 493 1.15 -1.68 -17.49
C ARG A 493 1.59 -0.25 -17.72
N ALA A 494 2.16 0.41 -16.72
CA ALA A 494 2.48 1.82 -16.78
C ALA A 494 3.91 2.11 -17.24
N ILE A 495 4.87 1.19 -17.02
CA ILE A 495 6.28 1.38 -17.40
C ILE A 495 6.62 0.51 -18.60
N ALA A 496 7.25 1.11 -19.60
CA ALA A 496 7.83 0.42 -20.73
C ALA A 496 9.33 0.69 -20.81
N VAL A 497 10.10 -0.31 -21.23
CA VAL A 497 11.50 -0.13 -21.62
C VAL A 497 11.50 0.35 -23.05
N ASP A 498 12.13 1.50 -23.29
CA ASP A 498 12.30 2.10 -24.60
C ASP A 498 13.77 2.06 -25.01
N TYR A 499 14.01 1.80 -26.27
CA TYR A 499 15.35 1.77 -26.86
C TYR A 499 15.52 3.05 -27.68
N LEU A 500 16.56 3.84 -27.39
CA LEU A 500 16.95 4.93 -28.26
C LEU A 500 17.59 4.31 -29.53
N VAL A 501 16.87 4.34 -30.63
CA VAL A 501 17.43 3.98 -31.95
C VAL A 501 18.00 5.25 -32.55
N HIS A 502 19.29 5.24 -32.97
CA HIS A 502 19.84 6.31 -33.79
C HIS A 502 19.07 6.44 -35.11
N GLN A 503 18.91 7.65 -35.62
CA GLN A 503 18.14 7.95 -36.84
C GLN A 503 18.69 7.26 -38.11
N ASP A 504 19.85 6.64 -38.04
CA ASP A 504 20.55 6.08 -39.21
C ASP A 504 20.12 4.64 -39.55
N GLY A 505 19.13 4.06 -38.85
CA GLY A 505 18.45 2.81 -39.25
C GLY A 505 19.29 1.53 -39.31
N ARG A 506 20.61 1.56 -39.05
CA ARG A 506 21.55 0.43 -39.23
C ARG A 506 22.22 -0.09 -37.95
N GLY A 507 21.82 0.37 -36.77
CA GLY A 507 22.44 -0.06 -35.52
C GLY A 507 21.60 -1.08 -34.75
N LYS A 508 22.23 -2.17 -34.29
CA LYS A 508 21.67 -3.01 -33.21
C LYS A 508 21.41 -2.10 -31.99
N PRO A 509 20.28 -2.28 -31.26
CA PRO A 509 20.03 -1.47 -30.07
C PRO A 509 21.17 -1.62 -29.08
N ASP A 510 21.95 -0.57 -28.88
CA ASP A 510 23.02 -0.55 -27.89
C ASP A 510 22.39 -0.56 -26.51
N GLY A 511 22.77 -1.54 -25.67
CA GLY A 511 22.26 -1.69 -24.31
C GLY A 511 22.50 -0.47 -23.40
N ASN A 512 23.41 0.43 -23.81
CA ASN A 512 23.69 1.70 -23.11
C ASN A 512 22.65 2.79 -23.40
N GLN A 513 21.77 2.63 -24.37
CA GLN A 513 20.79 3.63 -24.80
C GLN A 513 19.34 3.27 -24.41
N THR A 514 19.18 2.39 -23.45
CA THR A 514 17.85 2.04 -22.92
C THR A 514 17.39 2.98 -21.83
N ARG A 515 16.10 3.28 -21.83
CA ARG A 515 15.42 4.13 -20.83
C ARG A 515 14.08 3.55 -20.41
N LEU A 516 13.59 3.94 -19.24
CA LEU A 516 12.24 3.66 -18.79
C LEU A 516 11.33 4.84 -19.16
N ILE A 517 10.18 4.56 -19.75
CA ILE A 517 9.17 5.55 -20.07
C ILE A 517 7.78 5.03 -19.66
N HIS A 518 6.80 5.93 -19.54
CA HIS A 518 5.42 5.49 -19.38
C HIS A 518 4.94 4.78 -20.65
N ALA A 519 4.12 3.77 -20.48
CA ALA A 519 3.53 3.05 -21.61
C ALA A 519 2.61 3.97 -22.47
N SER A 520 2.01 4.99 -21.87
CA SER A 520 1.27 6.05 -22.58
C SER A 520 2.19 6.88 -23.46
N CYS A 521 3.32 7.35 -22.92
CA CYS A 521 4.30 8.12 -23.67
C CYS A 521 4.92 7.31 -24.82
N ARG A 522 5.12 5.98 -24.62
CA ARG A 522 5.56 5.09 -25.69
C ARG A 522 4.55 5.03 -26.85
N ARG A 523 3.27 4.91 -26.52
CA ARG A 523 2.19 4.90 -27.54
C ARG A 523 2.13 6.21 -28.32
N GLU A 524 2.25 7.35 -27.64
CA GLU A 524 2.31 8.65 -28.30
C GLU A 524 3.53 8.79 -29.21
N LEU A 525 4.71 8.37 -28.74
CA LEU A 525 5.92 8.39 -29.54
C LEU A 525 5.76 7.53 -30.81
N GLN A 526 5.23 6.31 -30.66
CA GLN A 526 4.96 5.43 -31.80
C GLN A 526 3.91 5.99 -32.77
N ALA A 527 2.87 6.66 -32.25
CA ALA A 527 1.86 7.31 -33.09
C ALA A 527 2.44 8.50 -33.87
N ARG A 528 3.32 9.28 -33.27
CA ARG A 528 4.04 10.38 -33.95
C ARG A 528 4.97 9.86 -35.05
N THR A 529 5.73 8.79 -34.79
CA THR A 529 6.62 8.18 -35.77
C THR A 529 5.85 7.63 -36.98
N ARG A 530 4.66 7.04 -36.76
CA ARG A 530 3.79 6.56 -37.85
C ARG A 530 3.15 7.68 -38.67
N ARG A 531 3.02 8.88 -38.15
CA ARG A 531 2.44 10.05 -38.83
C ARG A 531 3.48 10.89 -39.60
N MET A 532 4.77 10.64 -39.42
CA MET A 532 5.79 11.30 -40.22
C MET A 532 5.77 10.67 -41.62
N PRO A 533 5.59 11.47 -42.70
CA PRO A 533 5.66 10.96 -44.07
C PRO A 533 7.06 10.38 -44.32
N ALA A 534 7.11 9.28 -45.04
CA ALA A 534 8.38 8.71 -45.50
C ALA A 534 9.18 9.77 -46.24
N ARG A 535 10.41 10.01 -45.79
CA ARG A 535 11.33 10.94 -46.49
C ARG A 535 11.47 10.45 -47.93
N PRO A 536 11.25 11.30 -48.95
CA PRO A 536 11.46 10.91 -50.34
C PRO A 536 12.89 10.40 -50.53
N PRO A 537 13.11 9.39 -51.37
CA PRO A 537 14.45 8.89 -51.64
C PRO A 537 15.31 10.01 -52.14
N ALA A 538 16.53 10.11 -51.59
CA ALA A 538 17.52 11.09 -52.08
C ALA A 538 17.76 10.87 -53.56
N THR A 539 17.37 11.85 -54.38
CA THR A 539 17.72 11.87 -55.81
C THR A 539 19.22 12.01 -55.93
N SER A 540 19.86 10.98 -56.43
CA SER A 540 21.27 11.00 -56.81
C SER A 540 21.48 12.09 -57.88
N PRO A 541 22.44 13.02 -57.75
CA PRO A 541 22.78 13.92 -58.85
C PRO A 541 23.30 13.08 -60.03
N ARG A 542 22.60 13.17 -61.16
CA ARG A 542 23.16 12.70 -62.43
C ARG A 542 24.35 13.62 -62.75
N LEU A 543 25.54 13.05 -62.77
CA LEU A 543 26.71 13.66 -63.40
C LEU A 543 26.44 13.78 -64.89
N ALA A 544 26.48 15.01 -65.42
CA ALA A 544 26.63 15.36 -66.81
C ALA A 544 28.12 15.53 -67.15
#